data_cb75ebc83109c69d2e4e71aad49a94a9
#
_entry.id   cb75ebc83109c69d2e4e71aad49a94a9
#
_cell.length_a   1.000
_cell.length_b   1.000
_cell.length_c   1.000
_cell.angle_alpha   90.00
_cell.angle_beta   90.00
_cell.angle_gamma   90.00
#
_symmetry.space_group_name_H-M   'P 1'
#
loop_
_entity.id
_entity.type
_entity.pdbx_description
1 polymer ?
#
loop_
_entity_poly.entity_id
_entity_poly.type
_entity_poly.pdbx_seq_one_letter_code
_entity_poly.pdbx_strand_id
1 'polypeptide(L)'
;MATIDNIELDKNNIEFNYATQFVKETDKLVYLTGKAGTGKTTFLKSLKSNTSKNTVILAPTGVAAINADGQTINSFFHLPFGPFVVNDKRLRTSKELGDLDNTTIYSTFKYRDDKKIIIEQLELLIIDEISMVRCDTLDVIDKILRVFRKKPFLPFGGVQVILIGDTFQLPPVRKFDEWEILKNYYESPFFFSSKVYNESEPIYIELKKIYRQKEQEFID
;
A
#
# COMPACT_ATOMS: atom_id res chain seq x y z
N MET A 1 -28.63 7.43 7.61
CA MET A 1 -28.30 5.99 7.53
C MET A 1 -28.17 5.68 6.06
N ALA A 2 -26.94 5.60 5.54
CA ALA A 2 -26.70 5.21 4.16
C ALA A 2 -26.80 3.68 4.10
N THR A 3 -27.72 3.20 3.31
CA THR A 3 -27.87 1.78 2.96
C THR A 3 -26.57 1.32 2.33
N ILE A 4 -25.91 0.35 2.95
CA ILE A 4 -24.81 -0.39 2.35
C ILE A 4 -25.45 -1.18 1.20
N ASP A 5 -25.22 -0.72 -0.02
CA ASP A 5 -25.62 -1.44 -1.23
C ASP A 5 -25.05 -2.86 -1.12
N ASN A 6 -25.93 -3.86 -1.15
CA ASN A 6 -25.55 -5.26 -1.29
C ASN A 6 -24.80 -5.37 -2.62
N ILE A 7 -23.47 -5.32 -2.57
CA ILE A 7 -22.62 -5.58 -3.73
C ILE A 7 -22.81 -7.07 -4.04
N GLU A 8 -23.66 -7.36 -5.02
CA GLU A 8 -23.83 -8.72 -5.51
C GLU A 8 -22.53 -9.12 -6.21
N LEU A 9 -21.69 -9.87 -5.49
CA LEU A 9 -20.43 -10.35 -6.03
C LEU A 9 -20.69 -11.32 -7.15
N ASP A 10 -20.13 -11.04 -8.30
CA ASP A 10 -20.20 -11.95 -9.45
C ASP A 10 -19.42 -13.24 -9.13
N LYS A 11 -20.16 -14.27 -8.76
CA LYS A 11 -19.61 -15.60 -8.44
C LYS A 11 -18.81 -16.22 -9.58
N ASN A 12 -18.97 -15.74 -10.81
CA ASN A 12 -18.27 -16.22 -12.00
C ASN A 12 -16.97 -15.46 -12.27
N ASN A 13 -16.60 -14.46 -11.45
CA ASN A 13 -15.32 -13.79 -11.58
C ASN A 13 -14.23 -14.56 -10.80
N ILE A 14 -13.55 -15.43 -11.52
CA ILE A 14 -12.56 -16.36 -10.96
C ILE A 14 -11.41 -15.60 -10.29
N GLU A 15 -10.88 -14.57 -10.96
CA GLU A 15 -9.76 -13.77 -10.45
C GLU A 15 -10.13 -13.03 -9.16
N PHE A 16 -11.35 -12.50 -9.10
CA PHE A 16 -11.87 -11.85 -7.91
C PHE A 16 -12.00 -12.84 -6.72
N ASN A 17 -12.49 -14.04 -6.99
CA ASN A 17 -12.63 -15.08 -5.98
C ASN A 17 -11.25 -15.53 -5.47
N TYR A 18 -10.28 -15.75 -6.37
CA TYR A 18 -8.91 -16.07 -5.98
C TYR A 18 -8.29 -14.97 -5.12
N ALA A 19 -8.41 -13.70 -5.53
CA ALA A 19 -7.91 -12.59 -4.73
C ALA A 19 -8.50 -12.59 -3.32
N THR A 20 -9.82 -12.80 -3.21
CA THR A 20 -10.51 -12.87 -1.92
C THR A 20 -10.00 -14.04 -1.07
N GLN A 21 -9.80 -15.21 -1.69
CA GLN A 21 -9.32 -16.40 -1.02
C GLN A 21 -7.88 -16.21 -0.50
N PHE A 22 -6.96 -15.69 -1.33
CA PHE A 22 -5.60 -15.40 -0.91
C PHE A 22 -5.53 -14.44 0.29
N VAL A 23 -6.38 -13.42 0.31
CA VAL A 23 -6.42 -12.48 1.44
C VAL A 23 -6.95 -13.15 2.72
N LYS A 24 -7.90 -14.06 2.60
CA LYS A 24 -8.48 -14.76 3.75
C LYS A 24 -7.58 -15.87 4.30
N GLU A 25 -6.94 -16.62 3.43
CA GLU A 25 -6.27 -17.88 3.78
C GLU A 25 -4.76 -17.76 3.90
N THR A 26 -4.17 -16.62 3.50
CA THR A 26 -2.72 -16.40 3.56
C THR A 26 -2.38 -15.05 4.17
N ASP A 27 -1.10 -14.86 4.50
CA ASP A 27 -0.52 -13.57 4.89
C ASP A 27 0.40 -13.00 3.79
N LYS A 28 0.30 -13.55 2.56
CA LYS A 28 1.11 -13.13 1.42
C LYS A 28 0.76 -11.72 0.98
N LEU A 29 1.75 -10.99 0.47
CA LEU A 29 1.53 -9.77 -0.27
C LEU A 29 0.79 -10.09 -1.57
N VAL A 30 -0.30 -9.37 -1.84
CA VAL A 30 -1.06 -9.50 -3.10
C VAL A 30 -0.97 -8.19 -3.87
N TYR A 31 -0.57 -8.27 -5.14
CA TYR A 31 -0.73 -7.17 -6.08
C TYR A 31 -1.91 -7.46 -7.00
N LEU A 32 -2.99 -6.69 -6.81
CA LEU A 32 -4.20 -6.75 -7.61
C LEU A 32 -4.21 -5.63 -8.65
N THR A 33 -4.19 -6.00 -9.91
CA THR A 33 -4.24 -5.06 -11.02
C THR A 33 -5.45 -5.31 -11.92
N GLY A 34 -5.58 -4.51 -12.97
CA GLY A 34 -6.61 -4.62 -14.00
C GLY A 34 -6.96 -3.26 -14.58
N LYS A 35 -7.49 -3.26 -15.81
CA LYS A 35 -7.90 -2.04 -16.52
C LYS A 35 -8.97 -1.25 -15.76
N ALA A 36 -9.24 -0.01 -16.18
CA ALA A 36 -10.37 0.75 -15.67
C ALA A 36 -11.68 -0.03 -15.84
N GLY A 37 -12.53 -0.05 -14.80
CA GLY A 37 -13.82 -0.75 -14.85
C GLY A 37 -13.79 -2.25 -14.59
N THR A 38 -12.65 -2.86 -14.24
CA THR A 38 -12.54 -4.30 -13.93
C THR A 38 -12.96 -4.68 -12.50
N GLY A 39 -13.38 -3.71 -11.68
CA GLY A 39 -13.90 -4.01 -10.34
C GLY A 39 -12.90 -3.88 -9.20
N LYS A 40 -11.74 -3.24 -9.37
CA LYS A 40 -10.75 -3.00 -8.30
C LYS A 40 -11.39 -2.32 -7.08
N THR A 41 -12.13 -1.24 -7.28
CA THR A 41 -12.83 -0.52 -6.20
C THR A 41 -13.92 -1.39 -5.55
N THR A 42 -14.61 -2.22 -6.33
CA THR A 42 -15.59 -3.18 -5.82
C THR A 42 -14.91 -4.23 -4.94
N PHE A 43 -13.75 -4.73 -5.37
CA PHE A 43 -12.94 -5.65 -4.57
C PHE A 43 -12.54 -5.03 -3.24
N LEU A 44 -12.02 -3.82 -3.24
CA LEU A 44 -11.64 -3.08 -2.03
C LEU A 44 -12.83 -2.95 -1.06
N LYS A 45 -13.99 -2.51 -1.55
CA LYS A 45 -15.20 -2.36 -0.74
C LYS A 45 -15.68 -3.70 -0.19
N SER A 46 -15.69 -4.74 -1.01
CA SER A 46 -16.04 -6.10 -0.59
C SER A 46 -15.09 -6.63 0.49
N LEU A 47 -13.80 -6.42 0.31
CA LEU A 47 -12.80 -6.85 1.28
C LEU A 47 -12.99 -6.13 2.62
N LYS A 48 -13.20 -4.81 2.60
CA LYS A 48 -13.47 -4.01 3.79
C LYS A 48 -14.69 -4.51 4.56
N SER A 49 -15.77 -4.87 3.87
CA SER A 49 -17.02 -5.33 4.48
C SER A 49 -16.96 -6.77 5.02
N ASN A 50 -16.07 -7.61 4.49
CA ASN A 50 -16.05 -9.04 4.76
C ASN A 50 -14.81 -9.54 5.50
N THR A 51 -13.88 -8.66 5.86
CA THR A 51 -12.69 -9.03 6.64
C THR A 51 -12.93 -8.80 8.13
N SER A 52 -12.43 -9.71 8.95
CA SER A 52 -12.34 -9.54 10.40
C SER A 52 -11.00 -8.97 10.85
N LYS A 53 -10.05 -8.80 9.94
CA LYS A 53 -8.71 -8.29 10.22
C LYS A 53 -8.76 -6.79 10.56
N ASN A 54 -7.96 -6.36 11.53
CA ASN A 54 -7.74 -4.94 11.80
C ASN A 54 -7.11 -4.29 10.56
N THR A 55 -7.91 -3.54 9.81
CA THR A 55 -7.57 -3.09 8.45
C THR A 55 -7.37 -1.58 8.40
N VAL A 56 -6.33 -1.16 7.70
CA VAL A 56 -6.11 0.23 7.30
C VAL A 56 -6.08 0.32 5.77
N ILE A 57 -6.80 1.30 5.21
CA ILE A 57 -6.84 1.58 3.78
C ILE A 57 -6.13 2.91 3.53
N LEU A 58 -5.15 2.90 2.65
CA LEU A 58 -4.35 4.07 2.31
C LEU A 58 -4.34 4.31 0.80
N ALA A 59 -4.11 5.57 0.42
CA ALA A 59 -3.91 5.96 -0.97
C ALA A 59 -2.87 7.09 -1.08
N PRO A 60 -2.25 7.29 -2.26
CA PRO A 60 -1.22 8.32 -2.44
C PRO A 60 -1.78 9.76 -2.45
N THR A 61 -3.04 9.93 -2.82
CA THR A 61 -3.68 11.26 -2.94
C THR A 61 -4.93 11.37 -2.07
N GLY A 62 -5.32 12.62 -1.73
CA GLY A 62 -6.54 12.87 -0.96
C GLY A 62 -7.80 12.39 -1.67
N VAL A 63 -7.89 12.59 -2.99
CA VAL A 63 -9.05 12.15 -3.79
C VAL A 63 -9.15 10.62 -3.79
N ALA A 64 -8.06 9.91 -4.02
CA ALA A 64 -8.05 8.46 -3.99
C ALA A 64 -8.39 7.93 -2.57
N ALA A 65 -7.88 8.59 -1.52
CA ALA A 65 -8.17 8.23 -0.14
C ALA A 65 -9.67 8.36 0.19
N ILE A 66 -10.32 9.44 -0.25
CA ILE A 66 -11.76 9.63 -0.08
C ILE A 66 -12.55 8.54 -0.83
N ASN A 67 -12.18 8.24 -2.07
CA ASN A 67 -12.85 7.22 -2.89
C ASN A 67 -12.71 5.81 -2.31
N ALA A 68 -11.58 5.54 -1.65
CA ALA A 68 -11.29 4.27 -0.98
C ALA A 68 -11.88 4.21 0.45
N ASP A 69 -12.47 5.28 0.94
CA ASP A 69 -12.89 5.44 2.34
C ASP A 69 -11.74 5.13 3.31
N GLY A 70 -10.59 5.75 3.04
CA GLY A 70 -9.33 5.56 3.74
C GLY A 70 -8.63 6.89 4.06
N GLN A 71 -7.31 6.84 4.24
CA GLN A 71 -6.45 7.99 4.52
C GLN A 71 -5.32 8.08 3.50
N THR A 72 -4.66 9.26 3.40
CA THR A 72 -3.43 9.33 2.60
C THR A 72 -2.26 8.66 3.33
N ILE A 73 -1.36 8.05 2.56
CA ILE A 73 -0.12 7.44 3.08
C ILE A 73 0.65 8.43 3.96
N ASN A 74 0.83 9.66 3.46
CA ASN A 74 1.59 10.69 4.19
C ASN A 74 0.92 11.08 5.51
N SER A 75 -0.41 11.19 5.53
CA SER A 75 -1.16 11.50 6.76
C SER A 75 -1.09 10.36 7.76
N PHE A 76 -1.25 9.12 7.29
CA PHE A 76 -1.25 7.96 8.19
C PHE A 76 0.12 7.72 8.83
N PHE A 77 1.20 7.72 8.04
CA PHE A 77 2.55 7.45 8.53
C PHE A 77 3.32 8.71 8.93
N HIS A 78 2.73 9.91 8.82
CA HIS A 78 3.40 11.20 9.06
C HIS A 78 4.73 11.32 8.29
N LEU A 79 4.75 10.90 7.03
CA LEU A 79 5.97 10.88 6.24
C LEU A 79 6.46 12.31 5.99
N PRO A 80 7.71 12.63 6.34
CA PRO A 80 8.32 13.90 5.97
C PRO A 80 8.53 13.95 4.43
N PHE A 81 8.60 15.16 3.89
CA PHE A 81 8.88 15.36 2.47
C PHE A 81 10.31 14.96 2.11
N GLY A 82 10.48 14.55 0.88
CA GLY A 82 11.77 14.24 0.25
C GLY A 82 11.98 12.74 -0.01
N PRO A 83 13.09 12.41 -0.68
CA PRO A 83 13.43 11.05 -0.95
C PRO A 83 13.91 10.33 0.32
N PHE A 84 13.67 9.02 0.36
CA PHE A 84 14.17 8.13 1.40
C PHE A 84 15.18 7.16 0.81
N VAL A 85 16.44 7.35 1.15
CA VAL A 85 17.49 6.42 0.70
C VAL A 85 17.62 5.25 1.67
N VAL A 86 18.12 4.13 1.17
CA VAL A 86 18.24 2.87 1.92
C VAL A 86 18.99 3.03 3.26
N ASN A 87 19.98 3.93 3.30
CA ASN A 87 20.80 4.19 4.48
C ASN A 87 20.43 5.51 5.19
N ASP A 88 19.20 6.00 4.98
CA ASP A 88 18.75 7.24 5.59
C ASP A 88 18.80 7.15 7.14
N LYS A 89 19.53 8.06 7.76
CA LYS A 89 19.68 8.11 9.21
C LYS A 89 18.33 8.25 9.93
N ARG A 90 17.36 8.94 9.30
CA ARG A 90 16.00 9.12 9.81
C ARG A 90 15.25 7.81 10.02
N LEU A 91 15.67 6.72 9.34
CA LEU A 91 15.03 5.41 9.38
C LEU A 91 15.76 4.40 10.24
N ARG A 92 16.92 4.74 10.82
CA ARG A 92 17.72 3.82 11.61
C ARG A 92 17.23 3.74 13.06
N THR A 93 17.40 2.57 13.64
CA THR A 93 17.22 2.37 15.10
C THR A 93 18.50 2.77 15.84
N SER A 94 18.42 3.02 17.14
CA SER A 94 19.58 3.32 17.97
C SER A 94 20.66 2.23 17.91
N LYS A 95 20.27 0.97 17.73
CA LYS A 95 21.19 -0.17 17.57
C LYS A 95 21.97 -0.13 16.25
N GLU A 96 21.37 0.45 15.20
CA GLU A 96 22.00 0.56 13.88
C GLU A 96 22.92 1.78 13.74
N LEU A 97 22.71 2.82 14.59
CA LEU A 97 23.50 4.06 14.57
C LEU A 97 24.74 4.01 15.48
N GLY A 98 24.77 3.11 16.47
CA GLY A 98 25.69 3.24 17.59
C GLY A 98 25.36 4.48 18.45
N ASP A 99 26.15 4.74 19.47
CA ASP A 99 25.86 5.79 20.46
C ASP A 99 26.13 7.24 20.01
N LEU A 100 26.45 7.47 18.73
CA LEU A 100 26.96 8.76 18.24
C LEU A 100 25.94 9.70 17.61
N ASP A 101 24.71 9.25 17.32
CA ASP A 101 23.68 10.07 16.67
C ASP A 101 22.31 9.86 17.31
N ASN A 102 21.72 10.96 17.80
CA ASN A 102 20.39 10.95 18.43
C ASN A 102 19.23 10.91 17.43
N THR A 103 19.50 10.99 16.12
CA THR A 103 18.48 10.94 15.09
C THR A 103 18.12 9.49 14.80
N THR A 104 16.95 9.06 15.24
CA THR A 104 16.43 7.71 15.05
C THR A 104 15.06 7.74 14.40
N ILE A 105 14.60 6.58 13.93
CA ILE A 105 13.25 6.40 13.43
C ILE A 105 12.19 6.84 14.46
N TYR A 106 12.46 6.65 15.76
CA TYR A 106 11.54 7.09 16.83
C TYR A 106 11.52 8.60 17.01
N SER A 107 12.63 9.30 16.77
CA SER A 107 12.68 10.76 16.82
C SER A 107 12.11 11.41 15.56
N THR A 108 12.18 10.71 14.43
CA THR A 108 11.60 11.15 13.15
C THR A 108 10.08 10.95 13.15
N PHE A 109 9.62 9.76 13.55
CA PHE A 109 8.20 9.41 13.58
C PHE A 109 7.69 9.40 15.01
N LYS A 110 7.42 10.59 15.54
CA LYS A 110 6.92 10.80 16.91
C LYS A 110 5.44 10.43 17.01
N TYR A 111 5.12 9.12 16.87
CA TYR A 111 3.74 8.68 17.03
C TYR A 111 3.27 8.79 18.49
N ARG A 112 2.05 9.28 18.65
CA ARG A 112 1.31 9.21 19.92
C ARG A 112 0.97 7.76 20.23
N ASP A 113 0.64 7.45 21.46
CA ASP A 113 0.43 6.07 21.89
C ASP A 113 -0.78 5.41 21.21
N ASP A 114 -1.86 6.17 20.98
CA ASP A 114 -3.00 5.71 20.19
C ASP A 114 -2.59 5.23 18.79
N LYS A 115 -1.71 5.98 18.13
CA LYS A 115 -1.20 5.63 16.80
C LYS A 115 -0.28 4.41 16.82
N LYS A 116 0.55 4.28 17.86
CA LYS A 116 1.42 3.09 18.04
C LYS A 116 0.55 1.83 18.19
N ILE A 117 -0.52 1.91 18.99
CA ILE A 117 -1.46 0.80 19.18
C ILE A 117 -2.08 0.38 17.83
N ILE A 118 -2.53 1.34 17.01
CA ILE A 118 -3.08 1.05 15.68
C ILE A 118 -2.03 0.32 14.81
N ILE A 119 -0.78 0.78 14.79
CA ILE A 119 0.29 0.15 14.01
C ILE A 119 0.64 -1.26 14.55
N GLU A 120 0.66 -1.43 15.87
CA GLU A 120 0.96 -2.72 16.51
C GLU A 120 -0.13 -3.76 16.24
N GLN A 121 -1.39 -3.34 16.22
CA GLN A 121 -2.56 -4.22 16.03
C GLN A 121 -2.96 -4.38 14.56
N LEU A 122 -2.30 -3.69 13.64
CA LEU A 122 -2.61 -3.76 12.21
C LEU A 122 -2.36 -5.17 11.66
N GLU A 123 -3.36 -5.76 11.02
CA GLU A 123 -3.30 -7.10 10.42
C GLU A 123 -3.34 -7.05 8.90
N LEU A 124 -4.04 -6.05 8.33
CA LEU A 124 -4.21 -5.88 6.90
C LEU A 124 -3.99 -4.42 6.50
N LEU A 125 -3.05 -4.18 5.61
CA LEU A 125 -2.81 -2.88 4.99
C LEU A 125 -3.20 -2.94 3.52
N ILE A 126 -4.15 -2.11 3.11
CA ILE A 126 -4.53 -1.98 1.71
C ILE A 126 -4.00 -0.64 1.19
N ILE A 127 -3.27 -0.66 0.08
CA ILE A 127 -2.80 0.54 -0.60
C ILE A 127 -3.47 0.59 -1.97
N ASP A 128 -4.41 1.52 -2.12
CA ASP A 128 -5.09 1.78 -3.41
C ASP A 128 -4.26 2.76 -4.25
N GLU A 129 -4.46 2.74 -5.58
CA GLU A 129 -3.70 3.54 -6.56
C GLU A 129 -2.18 3.39 -6.41
N ILE A 130 -1.72 2.15 -6.22
CA ILE A 130 -0.31 1.84 -5.96
C ILE A 130 0.63 2.30 -7.09
N SER A 131 0.14 2.44 -8.32
CA SER A 131 0.91 2.95 -9.46
C SER A 131 1.53 4.32 -9.20
N MET A 132 0.88 5.14 -8.36
CA MET A 132 1.35 6.47 -7.98
C MET A 132 2.30 6.46 -6.77
N VAL A 133 2.53 5.31 -6.15
CA VAL A 133 3.41 5.20 -4.98
C VAL A 133 4.83 4.91 -5.42
N ARG A 134 5.77 5.72 -4.95
CA ARG A 134 7.18 5.60 -5.28
C ARG A 134 7.84 4.45 -4.49
N CYS A 135 8.83 3.80 -5.10
CA CYS A 135 9.53 2.64 -4.53
C CYS A 135 10.11 2.90 -3.12
N ASP A 136 10.77 4.04 -2.92
CA ASP A 136 11.32 4.41 -1.62
C ASP A 136 10.25 4.65 -0.56
N THR A 137 9.07 5.15 -0.95
CA THR A 137 7.93 5.31 -0.05
C THR A 137 7.43 3.95 0.46
N LEU A 138 7.37 2.93 -0.40
CA LEU A 138 6.96 1.59 0.01
C LEU A 138 7.98 0.97 0.98
N ASP A 139 9.28 1.16 0.74
CA ASP A 139 10.34 0.70 1.64
C ASP A 139 10.32 1.42 3.01
N VAL A 140 9.95 2.71 3.03
CA VAL A 140 9.76 3.44 4.29
C VAL A 140 8.58 2.90 5.10
N ILE A 141 7.46 2.60 4.44
CA ILE A 141 6.29 1.96 5.08
C ILE A 141 6.72 0.63 5.71
N ASP A 142 7.44 -0.19 4.96
CA ASP A 142 7.98 -1.45 5.47
C ASP A 142 8.86 -1.24 6.70
N LYS A 143 9.84 -0.33 6.63
CA LYS A 143 10.75 -0.06 7.75
C LYS A 143 10.00 0.41 8.98
N ILE A 144 9.02 1.30 8.86
CA ILE A 144 8.17 1.76 9.97
C ILE A 144 7.44 0.56 10.60
N LEU A 145 6.79 -0.27 9.79
CA LEU A 145 6.05 -1.41 10.29
C LEU A 145 6.96 -2.44 10.98
N ARG A 146 8.11 -2.77 10.40
CA ARG A 146 9.08 -3.68 11.04
C ARG A 146 9.53 -3.18 12.41
N VAL A 147 9.83 -1.88 12.53
CA VAL A 147 10.37 -1.30 13.78
C VAL A 147 9.28 -1.16 14.84
N PHE A 148 8.16 -0.51 14.52
CA PHE A 148 7.11 -0.24 15.52
C PHE A 148 6.34 -1.50 15.94
N ARG A 149 6.29 -2.53 15.09
CA ARG A 149 5.72 -3.84 15.44
C ARG A 149 6.75 -4.79 16.08
N LYS A 150 8.02 -4.37 16.18
CA LYS A 150 9.12 -5.18 16.75
C LYS A 150 9.34 -6.51 16.02
N LYS A 151 9.11 -6.54 14.70
CA LYS A 151 9.27 -7.72 13.83
C LYS A 151 10.24 -7.41 12.68
N PRO A 152 11.55 -7.19 12.95
CA PRO A 152 12.50 -6.66 11.96
C PRO A 152 12.78 -7.60 10.78
N PHE A 153 12.55 -8.91 10.95
CA PHE A 153 12.84 -9.91 9.92
C PHE A 153 11.65 -10.27 9.03
N LEU A 154 10.46 -9.73 9.32
CA LEU A 154 9.26 -9.99 8.52
C LEU A 154 8.94 -8.78 7.64
N PRO A 155 8.76 -8.96 6.32
CA PRO A 155 8.27 -7.90 5.46
C PRO A 155 7.02 -7.24 6.05
N PHE A 156 6.97 -5.92 6.00
CA PHE A 156 5.91 -5.09 6.59
C PHE A 156 5.62 -5.38 8.07
N GLY A 157 6.62 -5.89 8.82
CA GLY A 157 6.45 -6.26 10.21
C GLY A 157 5.40 -7.37 10.42
N GLY A 158 5.20 -8.23 9.42
CA GLY A 158 4.22 -9.32 9.41
C GLY A 158 2.77 -8.84 9.25
N VAL A 159 2.54 -7.66 8.67
CA VAL A 159 1.23 -7.21 8.21
C VAL A 159 1.00 -7.77 6.81
N GLN A 160 -0.18 -8.33 6.56
CA GLN A 160 -0.57 -8.65 5.19
C GLN A 160 -0.78 -7.37 4.40
N VAL A 161 -0.23 -7.29 3.19
CA VAL A 161 -0.34 -6.09 2.35
C VAL A 161 -1.03 -6.42 1.04
N ILE A 162 -2.02 -5.59 0.69
CA ILE A 162 -2.71 -5.66 -0.60
C ILE A 162 -2.41 -4.36 -1.35
N LEU A 163 -1.78 -4.48 -2.50
CA LEU A 163 -1.49 -3.37 -3.41
C LEU A 163 -2.50 -3.40 -4.54
N ILE A 164 -3.27 -2.33 -4.71
CA ILE A 164 -4.30 -2.23 -5.75
C ILE A 164 -3.94 -1.10 -6.70
N GLY A 165 -3.94 -1.34 -8.00
CA GLY A 165 -3.69 -0.28 -8.99
C GLY A 165 -3.41 -0.83 -10.38
N ASP A 166 -3.18 0.09 -11.30
CA ASP A 166 -2.89 -0.21 -12.71
C ASP A 166 -1.64 0.58 -13.13
N THR A 167 -0.55 -0.13 -13.39
CA THR A 167 0.75 0.47 -13.76
C THR A 167 0.74 1.19 -15.11
N PHE A 168 -0.32 1.02 -15.93
CA PHE A 168 -0.52 1.76 -17.17
C PHE A 168 -1.28 3.09 -16.96
N GLN A 169 -1.71 3.37 -15.72
CA GLN A 169 -2.31 4.65 -15.34
C GLN A 169 -1.21 5.64 -14.88
N LEU A 170 -1.57 6.58 -13.98
CA LEU A 170 -0.64 7.63 -13.56
C LEU A 170 0.59 7.07 -12.83
N PRO A 171 1.81 7.42 -13.30
CA PRO A 171 3.04 7.01 -12.64
C PRO A 171 3.27 7.80 -11.33
N PRO A 172 4.24 7.38 -10.50
CA PRO A 172 4.65 8.14 -9.33
C PRO A 172 5.15 9.53 -9.72
N VAL A 173 4.72 10.54 -8.94
CA VAL A 173 5.28 11.89 -9.10
C VAL A 173 6.73 11.88 -8.62
N ARG A 174 7.64 12.29 -9.50
CA ARG A 174 9.07 12.40 -9.18
C ARG A 174 9.58 13.80 -9.51
N LYS A 175 10.27 14.42 -8.60
CA LYS A 175 11.10 15.56 -8.89
C LYS A 175 12.43 15.09 -9.47
N PHE A 176 12.99 15.86 -10.39
CA PHE A 176 14.22 15.47 -11.07
C PHE A 176 15.38 15.28 -10.08
N ASP A 177 15.57 16.22 -9.18
CA ASP A 177 16.61 16.22 -8.15
C ASP A 177 16.48 15.04 -7.18
N GLU A 178 15.26 14.69 -6.77
CA GLU A 178 15.00 13.52 -5.92
C GLU A 178 15.34 12.20 -6.64
N TRP A 179 15.00 12.11 -7.95
CA TRP A 179 15.28 10.90 -8.71
C TRP A 179 16.79 10.72 -8.96
N GLU A 180 17.54 11.78 -9.18
CA GLU A 180 19.01 11.71 -9.32
C GLU A 180 19.68 11.05 -8.10
N ILE A 181 19.09 11.19 -6.91
CA ILE A 181 19.55 10.51 -5.69
C ILE A 181 19.08 9.05 -5.68
N LEU A 182 17.79 8.81 -5.95
CA LEU A 182 17.17 7.49 -5.80
C LEU A 182 17.62 6.47 -6.86
N LYS A 183 17.95 6.90 -8.08
CA LYS A 183 18.42 6.00 -9.16
C LYS A 183 19.67 5.19 -8.81
N ASN A 184 20.43 5.62 -7.80
CA ASN A 184 21.59 4.88 -7.30
C ASN A 184 21.20 3.65 -6.46
N TYR A 185 19.92 3.55 -6.05
CA TYR A 185 19.40 2.52 -5.15
C TYR A 185 18.26 1.70 -5.76
N TYR A 186 17.59 2.25 -6.79
CA TYR A 186 16.39 1.68 -7.41
C TYR A 186 16.45 1.75 -8.92
N GLU A 187 15.99 0.72 -9.61
CA GLU A 187 15.97 0.63 -11.07
C GLU A 187 14.92 1.56 -11.69
N SER A 188 13.79 1.75 -11.03
CA SER A 188 12.71 2.62 -11.47
C SER A 188 11.98 3.26 -10.28
N PRO A 189 11.23 4.36 -10.51
CA PRO A 189 10.47 5.01 -9.44
C PRO A 189 9.24 4.23 -8.99
N PHE A 190 8.81 3.21 -9.73
CA PHE A 190 7.61 2.45 -9.44
C PHE A 190 7.77 1.56 -8.21
N PHE A 191 6.67 1.31 -7.52
CA PHE A 191 6.58 0.52 -6.30
C PHE A 191 7.23 -0.88 -6.44
N PHE A 192 7.14 -1.50 -7.61
CA PHE A 192 7.72 -2.84 -7.85
C PHE A 192 9.25 -2.86 -7.90
N SER A 193 9.91 -1.69 -7.95
CA SER A 193 11.36 -1.57 -7.76
C SER A 193 11.75 -1.43 -6.28
N SER A 194 10.80 -1.39 -5.35
CA SER A 194 11.09 -1.38 -3.92
C SER A 194 11.72 -2.71 -3.48
N LYS A 195 12.57 -2.63 -2.46
CA LYS A 195 13.26 -3.81 -1.92
C LYS A 195 12.30 -4.75 -1.25
N VAL A 196 11.36 -4.20 -0.47
CA VAL A 196 10.36 -5.00 0.24
C VAL A 196 9.41 -5.73 -0.72
N TYR A 197 9.05 -5.14 -1.86
CA TYR A 197 8.21 -5.83 -2.84
C TYR A 197 8.91 -7.07 -3.39
N ASN A 198 10.19 -6.93 -3.76
CA ASN A 198 10.97 -8.05 -4.28
C ASN A 198 11.28 -9.11 -3.20
N GLU A 199 11.50 -8.69 -1.95
CA GLU A 199 11.67 -9.63 -0.81
C GLU A 199 10.41 -10.42 -0.50
N SER A 200 9.22 -9.82 -0.71
CA SER A 200 7.93 -10.41 -0.30
C SER A 200 7.38 -11.46 -1.25
N GLU A 201 7.95 -11.64 -2.44
CA GLU A 201 7.44 -12.58 -3.47
C GLU A 201 5.92 -12.44 -3.67
N PRO A 202 5.45 -11.32 -4.23
CA PRO A 202 4.03 -10.99 -4.29
C PRO A 202 3.22 -11.94 -5.15
N ILE A 203 1.99 -12.22 -4.75
CA ILE A 203 1.00 -12.88 -5.59
C ILE A 203 0.42 -11.84 -6.53
N TYR A 204 0.58 -12.04 -7.84
CA TYR A 204 0.04 -11.17 -8.88
C TYR A 204 -1.31 -11.68 -9.36
N ILE A 205 -2.34 -10.83 -9.32
CA ILE A 205 -3.68 -11.13 -9.82
C ILE A 205 -4.16 -9.98 -10.69
N GLU A 206 -4.51 -10.29 -11.95
CA GLU A 206 -5.08 -9.34 -12.88
C GLU A 206 -6.58 -9.58 -13.06
N LEU A 207 -7.41 -8.60 -12.68
CA LEU A 207 -8.84 -8.61 -12.95
C LEU A 207 -9.09 -8.33 -14.44
N LYS A 208 -9.70 -9.28 -15.14
CA LYS A 208 -9.91 -9.22 -16.60
C LYS A 208 -11.33 -8.82 -16.97
N LYS A 209 -12.32 -9.17 -16.16
CA LYS A 209 -13.73 -8.92 -16.46
C LYS A 209 -14.07 -7.45 -16.31
N ILE A 210 -14.56 -6.83 -17.41
CA ILE A 210 -14.95 -5.42 -17.44
C ILE A 210 -16.45 -5.30 -17.15
N TYR A 211 -16.82 -4.47 -16.16
CA TYR A 211 -18.21 -4.24 -15.73
C TYR A 211 -18.78 -2.89 -16.21
N ARG A 212 -17.93 -1.99 -16.68
CA ARG A 212 -18.29 -0.61 -17.04
C ARG A 212 -18.71 -0.45 -18.50
N GLN A 213 -19.58 -1.31 -19.05
CA GLN A 213 -20.20 -1.06 -20.34
C GLN A 213 -21.68 -1.46 -20.32
N LYS A 214 -22.50 -0.63 -19.67
CA LYS A 214 -23.95 -0.62 -19.91
C LYS A 214 -24.48 0.76 -20.34
N GLU A 215 -23.63 1.66 -20.82
CA GLU A 215 -24.03 2.87 -21.51
C GLU A 215 -23.42 2.87 -22.90
N GLN A 216 -24.16 2.28 -23.83
CA GLN A 216 -23.84 2.24 -25.27
C GLN A 216 -24.35 3.51 -25.97
N GLU A 217 -24.45 4.64 -25.25
CA GLU A 217 -25.05 5.90 -25.77
C GLU A 217 -24.06 7.05 -25.91
N PHE A 218 -22.75 6.82 -25.94
CA PHE A 218 -21.77 7.88 -26.26
C PHE A 218 -20.78 7.44 -27.34
N ILE A 219 -21.31 6.96 -28.48
CA ILE A 219 -20.57 6.89 -29.73
C ILE A 219 -21.54 7.39 -30.83
N ASP A 220 -21.63 8.69 -30.97
CA ASP A 220 -21.97 9.43 -32.16
C ASP A 220 -21.05 10.65 -32.27
#